data_6bb32662120fbff8f9420a2f62f87a47
#
_entry.id   6bb32662120fbff8f9420a2f62f87a47
#
_cell.length_a   1.000
_cell.length_b   1.000
_cell.length_c   1.000
_cell.angle_alpha   90.00
_cell.angle_beta   90.00
_cell.angle_gamma   90.00
#
_symmetry.space_group_name_H-M   'P 1'
#
loop_
_entity.id
_entity.type
_entity.pdbx_description
1 polymer ?
#
loop_
_entity_poly.entity_id
_entity_poly.type
_entity_poly.pdbx_seq_one_letter_code
_entity_poly.pdbx_strand_id
1 'polypeptide(L)'
;VMQQTRQWKIGVVLHSSHSMFVRMLCDLFASFSERELIPNVTVIVRSMYDMDIQHQLTLIDELVTSEHIDGLALMPLANTLVRDRINDLSEKMGIPVVTFNTDIADANRIAYVGPDNIAAGRAAAALMGMVMQGHGSVLPLLGQRSGHYADSQRYTGFWAEMAENFPNIRVLHPECSFLDESLAERIAARAIQSDSSLRGIYLTSAGREGVYRAVNAGADERSEKIHVVVHDITDGNVRMVKKGTVDFIIGQDVKTQGTLPIRLLYDYLERHQFPKERMNMTDITIKF
;
A
#
# COMPACT_ATOMS: atom_id res chain seq x y z
N VAL A 1 -43.35 19.83 -2.92
CA VAL A 1 -42.60 19.25 -4.03
C VAL A 1 -41.38 18.62 -3.37
N MET A 2 -41.36 17.27 -3.23
CA MET A 2 -40.14 16.57 -2.82
C MET A 2 -39.08 16.81 -3.87
N GLN A 3 -38.02 17.51 -3.54
CA GLN A 3 -36.83 17.63 -4.39
C GLN A 3 -36.28 16.22 -4.52
N GLN A 4 -36.28 15.69 -5.72
CA GLN A 4 -35.68 14.38 -6.00
C GLN A 4 -34.18 14.50 -5.77
N THR A 5 -33.68 13.93 -4.67
CA THR A 5 -32.28 14.00 -4.30
C THR A 5 -31.47 13.27 -5.37
N ARG A 6 -30.50 13.96 -5.97
CA ARG A 6 -29.64 13.40 -7.02
C ARG A 6 -28.91 12.16 -6.50
N GLN A 7 -28.89 11.09 -7.29
CA GLN A 7 -28.10 9.91 -7.01
C GLN A 7 -26.70 10.10 -7.61
N TRP A 8 -25.67 9.89 -6.79
CA TRP A 8 -24.28 9.97 -7.20
C TRP A 8 -23.68 8.59 -7.39
N LYS A 9 -22.94 8.39 -8.48
CA LYS A 9 -22.21 7.17 -8.76
C LYS A 9 -20.70 7.43 -8.61
N ILE A 10 -20.07 6.76 -7.69
CA ILE A 10 -18.63 6.86 -7.46
C ILE A 10 -17.97 5.55 -7.86
N GLY A 11 -17.08 5.62 -8.86
CA GLY A 11 -16.25 4.49 -9.25
C GLY A 11 -15.06 4.34 -8.31
N VAL A 12 -14.65 3.09 -8.08
CA VAL A 12 -13.44 2.77 -7.33
C VAL A 12 -12.61 1.79 -8.14
N VAL A 13 -11.32 2.08 -8.34
CA VAL A 13 -10.40 1.17 -9.02
C VAL A 13 -9.21 0.86 -8.11
N LEU A 14 -8.95 -0.45 -7.90
CA LEU A 14 -7.84 -0.97 -7.12
C LEU A 14 -7.04 -1.98 -7.94
N HIS A 15 -5.71 -2.02 -7.73
CA HIS A 15 -4.86 -3.08 -8.26
C HIS A 15 -4.40 -4.06 -7.17
N SER A 16 -3.70 -5.14 -7.54
CA SER A 16 -3.14 -6.13 -6.62
C SER A 16 -4.18 -6.77 -5.67
N SER A 17 -5.36 -7.11 -6.19
CA SER A 17 -6.49 -7.67 -5.42
C SER A 17 -6.19 -9.03 -4.76
N HIS A 18 -5.07 -9.68 -5.09
CA HIS A 18 -4.57 -10.86 -4.37
C HIS A 18 -4.04 -10.52 -2.97
N SER A 19 -3.64 -9.28 -2.71
CA SER A 19 -3.18 -8.83 -1.39
C SER A 19 -4.34 -8.80 -0.40
N MET A 20 -4.13 -9.33 0.81
CA MET A 20 -5.12 -9.28 1.89
C MET A 20 -5.51 -7.85 2.23
N PHE A 21 -4.54 -6.93 2.27
CA PHE A 21 -4.79 -5.52 2.52
C PHE A 21 -5.74 -4.90 1.48
N VAL A 22 -5.51 -5.16 0.19
CA VAL A 22 -6.36 -4.65 -0.89
C VAL A 22 -7.75 -5.27 -0.83
N ARG A 23 -7.88 -6.57 -0.47
CA ARG A 23 -9.19 -7.20 -0.26
C ARG A 23 -9.99 -6.51 0.84
N MET A 24 -9.35 -6.17 1.97
CA MET A 24 -10.00 -5.41 3.04
C MET A 24 -10.51 -4.04 2.57
N LEU A 25 -9.77 -3.35 1.70
CA LEU A 25 -10.23 -2.11 1.07
C LEU A 25 -11.42 -2.36 0.13
N CYS A 26 -11.37 -3.39 -0.72
CA CYS A 26 -12.48 -3.76 -1.60
C CYS A 26 -13.77 -4.01 -0.80
N ASP A 27 -13.69 -4.78 0.30
CA ASP A 27 -14.83 -5.08 1.16
C ASP A 27 -15.40 -3.81 1.80
N LEU A 28 -14.53 -2.89 2.26
CA LEU A 28 -14.97 -1.61 2.80
C LEU A 28 -15.69 -0.76 1.75
N PHE A 29 -15.13 -0.62 0.56
CA PHE A 29 -15.77 0.15 -0.52
C PHE A 29 -17.09 -0.49 -0.96
N ALA A 30 -17.17 -1.81 -1.11
CA ALA A 30 -18.40 -2.51 -1.46
C ALA A 30 -19.48 -2.30 -0.39
N SER A 31 -19.09 -2.26 0.89
CA SER A 31 -20.03 -2.07 2.00
C SER A 31 -20.73 -0.70 2.02
N PHE A 32 -20.23 0.29 1.28
CA PHE A 32 -20.86 1.62 1.22
C PHE A 32 -22.29 1.56 0.65
N SER A 33 -22.46 0.89 -0.48
CA SER A 33 -23.78 0.76 -1.11
C SER A 33 -24.70 -0.16 -0.33
N GLU A 34 -24.15 -1.25 0.27
CA GLU A 34 -24.93 -2.21 1.05
C GLU A 34 -25.46 -1.65 2.35
N ARG A 35 -24.70 -0.77 3.01
CA ARG A 35 -25.02 -0.21 4.32
C ARG A 35 -25.57 1.21 4.26
N GLU A 36 -25.74 1.76 3.06
CA GLU A 36 -26.19 3.15 2.86
C GLU A 36 -25.42 4.15 3.74
N LEU A 37 -24.09 3.97 3.84
CA LEU A 37 -23.24 4.78 4.73
C LEU A 37 -23.23 6.26 4.39
N ILE A 38 -23.53 6.59 3.13
CA ILE A 38 -23.78 7.95 2.65
C ILE A 38 -25.06 7.91 1.81
N PRO A 39 -26.07 8.71 2.16
CA PRO A 39 -27.32 8.77 1.39
C PRO A 39 -27.06 9.13 -0.07
N ASN A 40 -27.81 8.53 -0.98
CA ASN A 40 -27.78 8.84 -2.42
C ASN A 40 -26.42 8.62 -3.09
N VAL A 41 -25.58 7.71 -2.58
CA VAL A 41 -24.32 7.32 -3.18
C VAL A 41 -24.35 5.84 -3.52
N THR A 42 -24.06 5.53 -4.77
CA THR A 42 -23.74 4.16 -5.22
C THR A 42 -22.26 4.06 -5.50
N VAL A 43 -21.58 3.10 -4.87
CA VAL A 43 -20.16 2.83 -5.07
C VAL A 43 -19.99 1.63 -5.97
N ILE A 44 -19.26 1.79 -7.08
CA ILE A 44 -19.01 0.74 -8.07
C ILE A 44 -17.54 0.37 -8.03
N VAL A 45 -17.23 -0.80 -7.48
CA VAL A 45 -15.85 -1.26 -7.29
C VAL A 45 -15.39 -2.09 -8.49
N ARG A 46 -14.20 -1.79 -9.00
CA ARG A 46 -13.45 -2.59 -9.97
C ARG A 46 -12.08 -2.89 -9.40
N SER A 47 -11.72 -4.15 -9.36
CA SER A 47 -10.41 -4.58 -8.89
C SER A 47 -9.70 -5.43 -9.91
N MET A 48 -8.40 -5.23 -10.05
CA MET A 48 -7.54 -6.02 -10.91
C MET A 48 -6.53 -6.82 -10.08
N TYR A 49 -6.23 -8.03 -10.55
CA TYR A 49 -5.24 -8.90 -9.90
C TYR A 49 -3.82 -8.45 -10.17
N ASP A 50 -3.57 -8.02 -11.38
CA ASP A 50 -2.28 -7.60 -11.92
C ASP A 50 -1.97 -6.11 -11.65
N MET A 51 -0.89 -5.66 -12.24
CA MET A 51 -0.45 -4.25 -12.27
C MET A 51 -0.26 -3.78 -13.71
N ASP A 52 -1.10 -4.25 -14.62
CA ASP A 52 -1.07 -3.85 -16.01
C ASP A 52 -1.73 -2.49 -16.20
N ILE A 53 -1.00 -1.57 -16.84
CA ILE A 53 -1.43 -0.19 -17.03
C ILE A 53 -2.64 -0.10 -17.97
N GLN A 54 -2.65 -0.88 -19.05
CA GLN A 54 -3.75 -0.88 -20.01
C GLN A 54 -5.02 -1.46 -19.39
N HIS A 55 -4.88 -2.49 -18.55
CA HIS A 55 -6.00 -3.03 -17.79
C HIS A 55 -6.58 -1.96 -16.84
N GLN A 56 -5.74 -1.24 -16.09
CA GLN A 56 -6.23 -0.16 -15.23
C GLN A 56 -6.97 0.93 -16.02
N LEU A 57 -6.42 1.37 -17.14
CA LEU A 57 -7.06 2.37 -18.01
C LEU A 57 -8.40 1.85 -18.56
N THR A 58 -8.47 0.59 -18.96
CA THR A 58 -9.73 -0.04 -19.42
C THR A 58 -10.80 -0.02 -18.34
N LEU A 59 -10.46 -0.38 -17.10
CA LEU A 59 -11.41 -0.34 -15.98
C LEU A 59 -11.91 1.08 -15.68
N ILE A 60 -11.03 2.08 -15.78
CA ILE A 60 -11.42 3.49 -15.64
C ILE A 60 -12.38 3.88 -16.75
N ASP A 61 -12.09 3.53 -18.00
CA ASP A 61 -12.92 3.87 -19.15
C ASP A 61 -14.29 3.17 -19.11
N GLU A 62 -14.36 1.92 -18.66
CA GLU A 62 -15.62 1.21 -18.44
C GLU A 62 -16.50 1.92 -17.40
N LEU A 63 -15.92 2.36 -16.28
CA LEU A 63 -16.65 3.11 -15.27
C LEU A 63 -17.20 4.43 -15.81
N VAL A 64 -16.42 5.13 -16.64
CA VAL A 64 -16.83 6.40 -17.24
C VAL A 64 -17.90 6.22 -18.32
N THR A 65 -17.68 5.28 -19.25
CA THR A 65 -18.52 5.16 -20.46
C THR A 65 -19.74 4.29 -20.26
N SER A 66 -19.65 3.23 -19.47
CA SER A 66 -20.75 2.27 -19.28
C SER A 66 -21.54 2.53 -17.98
N GLU A 67 -20.85 2.84 -16.90
CA GLU A 67 -21.50 3.07 -15.61
C GLU A 67 -21.88 4.55 -15.41
N HIS A 68 -21.29 5.46 -16.17
CA HIS A 68 -21.53 6.92 -16.08
C HIS A 68 -21.27 7.45 -14.67
N ILE A 69 -20.07 7.20 -14.13
CA ILE A 69 -19.67 7.67 -12.80
C ILE A 69 -19.59 9.21 -12.74
N ASP A 70 -19.92 9.77 -11.58
CA ASP A 70 -19.78 11.19 -11.29
C ASP A 70 -18.42 11.56 -10.65
N GLY A 71 -17.74 10.58 -10.02
CA GLY A 71 -16.43 10.73 -9.38
C GLY A 71 -15.66 9.43 -9.32
N LEU A 72 -14.35 9.52 -9.17
CA LEU A 72 -13.44 8.35 -9.16
C LEU A 72 -12.54 8.36 -7.93
N ALA A 73 -12.57 7.28 -7.14
CA ALA A 73 -11.52 6.93 -6.19
C ALA A 73 -10.57 5.94 -6.86
N LEU A 74 -9.28 6.27 -6.93
CA LEU A 74 -8.29 5.51 -7.68
C LEU A 74 -7.07 5.19 -6.82
N MET A 75 -6.67 3.92 -6.80
CA MET A 75 -5.35 3.47 -6.39
C MET A 75 -4.46 3.42 -7.64
N PRO A 76 -3.73 4.50 -7.97
CA PRO A 76 -3.08 4.62 -9.27
C PRO A 76 -1.82 3.78 -9.39
N LEU A 77 -1.59 3.21 -10.57
CA LEU A 77 -0.28 2.72 -10.98
C LEU A 77 0.63 3.90 -11.35
N ALA A 78 1.91 3.83 -10.97
CA ALA A 78 2.90 4.89 -11.21
C ALA A 78 3.28 4.95 -12.70
N ASN A 79 2.44 5.57 -13.51
CA ASN A 79 2.65 5.70 -14.95
C ASN A 79 2.08 7.01 -15.51
N THR A 80 2.75 7.60 -16.50
CA THR A 80 2.32 8.85 -17.14
C THR A 80 0.96 8.74 -17.80
N LEU A 81 0.62 7.61 -18.43
CA LEU A 81 -0.69 7.41 -19.06
C LEU A 81 -1.82 7.44 -18.03
N VAL A 82 -1.59 6.87 -16.85
CA VAL A 82 -2.58 6.92 -15.74
C VAL A 82 -2.73 8.35 -15.23
N ARG A 83 -1.62 9.08 -15.05
CA ARG A 83 -1.65 10.50 -14.69
C ARG A 83 -2.42 11.32 -15.71
N ASP A 84 -2.11 11.16 -16.99
CA ASP A 84 -2.74 11.91 -18.07
C ASP A 84 -4.25 11.60 -18.15
N ARG A 85 -4.63 10.34 -17.88
CA ARG A 85 -6.06 9.97 -17.79
C ARG A 85 -6.76 10.65 -16.60
N ILE A 86 -6.11 10.73 -15.43
CA ILE A 86 -6.64 11.49 -14.28
C ILE A 86 -6.86 12.96 -14.67
N ASN A 87 -5.91 13.56 -15.36
CA ASN A 87 -6.00 14.95 -15.79
C ASN A 87 -7.15 15.14 -16.78
N ASP A 88 -7.32 14.25 -17.75
CA ASP A 88 -8.42 14.28 -18.71
C ASP A 88 -9.79 14.15 -18.03
N LEU A 89 -9.93 13.27 -17.05
CA LEU A 89 -11.17 13.12 -16.27
C LEU A 89 -11.53 14.42 -15.56
N SER A 90 -10.55 15.01 -14.87
CA SER A 90 -10.77 16.23 -14.09
C SER A 90 -11.00 17.47 -14.95
N GLU A 91 -10.16 17.69 -15.97
CA GLU A 91 -10.12 18.94 -16.74
C GLU A 91 -11.11 18.97 -17.91
N LYS A 92 -11.27 17.83 -18.61
CA LYS A 92 -12.10 17.78 -19.81
C LYS A 92 -13.50 17.22 -19.55
N MET A 93 -13.63 16.32 -18.58
CA MET A 93 -14.89 15.63 -18.31
C MET A 93 -15.59 16.11 -17.04
N GLY A 94 -14.91 16.91 -16.20
CA GLY A 94 -15.47 17.40 -14.93
C GLY A 94 -15.69 16.30 -13.89
N ILE A 95 -15.02 15.16 -14.02
CA ILE A 95 -15.10 14.03 -13.08
C ILE A 95 -13.98 14.17 -12.04
N PRO A 96 -14.29 14.54 -10.77
CA PRO A 96 -13.29 14.67 -9.73
C PRO A 96 -12.65 13.32 -9.40
N VAL A 97 -11.34 13.35 -9.13
CA VAL A 97 -10.56 12.17 -8.76
C VAL A 97 -9.97 12.36 -7.37
N VAL A 98 -10.11 11.34 -6.52
CA VAL A 98 -9.36 11.18 -5.27
C VAL A 98 -8.45 9.97 -5.41
N THR A 99 -7.15 10.15 -5.21
CA THR A 99 -6.22 9.02 -5.13
C THR A 99 -6.15 8.48 -3.71
N PHE A 100 -5.92 7.19 -3.55
CA PHE A 100 -5.76 6.59 -2.22
C PHE A 100 -4.71 5.47 -2.22
N ASN A 101 -4.16 5.16 -1.06
CA ASN A 101 -3.07 4.21 -0.79
C ASN A 101 -1.75 4.55 -1.50
N THR A 102 -1.77 4.77 -2.78
CA THR A 102 -0.68 5.30 -3.59
C THR A 102 -1.11 6.59 -4.26
N ASP A 103 -0.14 7.45 -4.55
CA ASP A 103 -0.38 8.72 -5.25
C ASP A 103 0.50 8.82 -6.50
N ILE A 104 0.21 9.76 -7.34
CA ILE A 104 0.98 10.03 -8.55
C ILE A 104 1.23 11.53 -8.68
N ALA A 105 2.50 11.89 -8.87
CA ALA A 105 2.91 13.28 -8.99
C ALA A 105 2.26 13.96 -10.20
N ASP A 106 1.98 15.25 -10.07
CA ASP A 106 1.44 16.11 -11.13
C ASP A 106 0.06 15.67 -11.68
N ALA A 107 -0.66 14.83 -10.92
CA ALA A 107 -2.03 14.48 -11.24
C ALA A 107 -3.01 15.53 -10.70
N ASN A 108 -3.97 15.95 -11.54
CA ASN A 108 -5.02 16.90 -11.17
C ASN A 108 -6.14 16.17 -10.40
N ARG A 109 -5.83 15.69 -9.23
CA ARG A 109 -6.75 15.10 -8.26
C ARG A 109 -7.16 16.12 -7.21
N ILE A 110 -8.35 16.00 -6.65
CA ILE A 110 -8.82 16.89 -5.59
C ILE A 110 -8.18 16.58 -4.23
N ALA A 111 -7.85 15.29 -3.96
CA ALA A 111 -7.13 14.87 -2.75
C ALA A 111 -6.43 13.53 -2.94
N TYR A 112 -5.45 13.29 -2.06
CA TYR A 112 -4.88 11.98 -1.75
C TYR A 112 -5.30 11.55 -0.35
N VAL A 113 -5.56 10.24 -0.16
CA VAL A 113 -5.82 9.61 1.14
C VAL A 113 -4.96 8.37 1.29
N GLY A 114 -3.99 8.40 2.18
CA GLY A 114 -3.11 7.24 2.37
C GLY A 114 -1.94 7.52 3.32
N PRO A 115 -1.08 6.51 3.56
CA PRO A 115 0.06 6.68 4.44
C PRO A 115 1.15 7.53 3.79
N ASP A 116 1.98 8.17 4.62
CA ASP A 116 3.31 8.59 4.20
C ASP A 116 4.21 7.36 4.14
N ASN A 117 4.40 6.83 2.94
CA ASN A 117 5.19 5.62 2.73
C ASN A 117 6.69 5.84 3.01
N ILE A 118 7.21 7.06 2.85
CA ILE A 118 8.60 7.38 3.23
C ILE A 118 8.74 7.35 4.75
N ALA A 119 7.83 7.99 5.48
CA ALA A 119 7.80 7.94 6.94
C ALA A 119 7.61 6.51 7.47
N ALA A 120 6.77 5.69 6.82
CA ALA A 120 6.59 4.28 7.15
C ALA A 120 7.89 3.47 6.98
N GLY A 121 8.63 3.72 5.91
CA GLY A 121 9.96 3.13 5.69
C GLY A 121 10.99 3.56 6.73
N ARG A 122 11.03 4.85 7.08
CA ARG A 122 11.87 5.36 8.17
C ARG A 122 11.54 4.69 9.51
N ALA A 123 10.27 4.58 9.85
CA ALA A 123 9.85 3.89 11.07
C ALA A 123 10.29 2.42 11.09
N ALA A 124 10.16 1.71 9.97
CA ALA A 124 10.63 0.32 9.85
C ALA A 124 12.17 0.23 10.07
N ALA A 125 12.94 1.15 9.50
CA ALA A 125 14.39 1.18 9.67
C ALA A 125 14.80 1.50 11.11
N ALA A 126 14.16 2.47 11.74
CA ALA A 126 14.43 2.83 13.14
C ALA A 126 14.20 1.64 14.07
N LEU A 127 13.06 0.93 13.91
CA LEU A 127 12.74 -0.27 14.68
C LEU A 127 13.76 -1.38 14.40
N MET A 128 14.10 -1.63 13.13
CA MET A 128 15.10 -2.62 12.73
C MET A 128 16.48 -2.30 13.33
N GLY A 129 16.92 -1.04 13.23
CA GLY A 129 18.20 -0.61 13.78
C GLY A 129 18.31 -0.80 15.28
N MET A 130 17.22 -0.52 16.02
CA MET A 130 17.15 -0.75 17.46
C MET A 130 17.27 -2.22 17.83
N VAL A 131 16.50 -3.11 17.20
CA VAL A 131 16.53 -4.56 17.54
C VAL A 131 17.83 -5.22 17.08
N MET A 132 18.45 -4.75 16.00
CA MET A 132 19.78 -5.19 15.56
C MET A 132 20.92 -4.59 16.39
N GLN A 133 20.62 -3.69 17.34
CA GLN A 133 21.62 -3.01 18.17
C GLN A 133 22.67 -2.25 17.34
N GLY A 134 22.27 -1.73 16.20
CA GLY A 134 23.09 -0.90 15.33
C GLY A 134 24.19 -1.63 14.55
N HIS A 135 24.19 -2.98 14.41
CA HIS A 135 25.21 -3.72 13.68
C HIS A 135 24.69 -4.92 12.90
N GLY A 136 25.52 -5.45 12.00
CA GLY A 136 25.18 -6.55 11.10
C GLY A 136 24.73 -6.09 9.73
N SER A 137 24.03 -6.93 9.00
CA SER A 137 23.46 -6.60 7.71
C SER A 137 21.95 -6.83 7.66
N VAL A 138 21.26 -6.07 6.83
CA VAL A 138 19.81 -6.15 6.60
C VAL A 138 19.53 -6.35 5.12
N LEU A 139 18.64 -7.28 4.80
CA LEU A 139 18.13 -7.52 3.45
C LEU A 139 16.78 -6.82 3.26
N PRO A 140 16.68 -5.77 2.43
CA PRO A 140 15.39 -5.27 1.96
C PRO A 140 14.83 -6.19 0.89
N LEU A 141 13.58 -6.65 1.07
CA LEU A 141 12.86 -7.48 0.10
C LEU A 141 11.59 -6.76 -0.35
N LEU A 142 11.59 -6.32 -1.62
CA LEU A 142 10.53 -5.59 -2.25
C LEU A 142 9.57 -6.55 -2.96
N GLY A 143 8.31 -6.14 -3.09
CA GLY A 143 7.34 -6.88 -3.90
C GLY A 143 7.58 -6.71 -5.39
N GLN A 144 7.93 -5.51 -5.84
CA GLN A 144 8.11 -5.15 -7.24
C GLN A 144 9.31 -4.22 -7.45
N ARG A 145 9.96 -4.30 -8.62
CA ARG A 145 11.04 -3.38 -9.00
C ARG A 145 10.55 -2.01 -9.47
N SER A 146 9.40 -1.99 -10.14
CA SER A 146 8.82 -0.78 -10.72
C SER A 146 7.30 -0.86 -10.73
N GLY A 147 6.65 0.28 -10.89
CA GLY A 147 5.19 0.37 -10.95
C GLY A 147 4.48 0.37 -9.58
N HIS A 148 5.11 -0.14 -8.53
CA HIS A 148 4.56 -0.09 -7.17
C HIS A 148 5.20 1.05 -6.39
N TYR A 149 4.55 2.20 -6.41
CA TYR A 149 5.10 3.43 -5.83
C TYR A 149 5.35 3.32 -4.31
N ALA A 150 4.46 2.63 -3.60
CA ALA A 150 4.60 2.43 -2.16
C ALA A 150 5.87 1.65 -1.78
N ASP A 151 6.21 0.58 -2.52
CA ASP A 151 7.44 -0.19 -2.27
C ASP A 151 8.69 0.68 -2.41
N SER A 152 8.75 1.46 -3.49
CA SER A 152 9.88 2.35 -3.77
C SER A 152 10.02 3.43 -2.69
N GLN A 153 8.92 4.04 -2.26
CA GLN A 153 8.93 5.05 -1.20
C GLN A 153 9.32 4.47 0.17
N ARG A 154 8.77 3.30 0.52
CA ARG A 154 9.12 2.60 1.76
C ARG A 154 10.60 2.25 1.80
N TYR A 155 11.13 1.73 0.69
CA TYR A 155 12.56 1.44 0.58
C TYR A 155 13.41 2.72 0.66
N THR A 156 13.01 3.79 -0.01
CA THR A 156 13.72 5.09 0.06
C THR A 156 13.80 5.60 1.51
N GLY A 157 12.67 5.58 2.23
CA GLY A 157 12.64 5.97 3.64
C GLY A 157 13.49 5.08 4.53
N PHE A 158 13.41 3.75 4.30
CA PHE A 158 14.22 2.77 5.03
C PHE A 158 15.72 3.00 4.85
N TRP A 159 16.15 3.14 3.60
CA TRP A 159 17.56 3.37 3.28
C TRP A 159 18.07 4.68 3.86
N ALA A 160 17.30 5.76 3.75
CA ALA A 160 17.70 7.07 4.29
C ALA A 160 17.89 7.01 5.81
N GLU A 161 16.95 6.42 6.55
CA GLU A 161 17.05 6.27 8.00
C GLU A 161 18.25 5.42 8.43
N MET A 162 18.50 4.30 7.72
CA MET A 162 19.66 3.46 7.99
C MET A 162 20.97 4.22 7.77
N ALA A 163 21.08 4.99 6.67
CA ALA A 163 22.28 5.75 6.36
C ALA A 163 22.52 6.90 7.37
N GLU A 164 21.46 7.56 7.84
CA GLU A 164 21.54 8.69 8.75
C GLU A 164 21.80 8.25 10.21
N ASN A 165 21.12 7.22 10.70
CA ASN A 165 21.06 6.91 12.12
C ASN A 165 21.67 5.55 12.50
N PHE A 166 21.91 4.66 11.54
CA PHE A 166 22.48 3.32 11.78
C PHE A 166 23.60 2.99 10.78
N PRO A 167 24.66 3.84 10.66
CA PRO A 167 25.68 3.70 9.61
C PRO A 167 26.50 2.42 9.71
N ASN A 168 26.49 1.73 10.85
CA ASN A 168 27.20 0.46 11.05
C ASN A 168 26.37 -0.76 10.62
N ILE A 169 25.10 -0.57 10.24
CA ILE A 169 24.29 -1.62 9.62
C ILE A 169 24.49 -1.57 8.11
N ARG A 170 24.97 -2.65 7.54
CA ARG A 170 25.13 -2.80 6.09
C ARG A 170 23.79 -3.13 5.45
N VAL A 171 23.20 -2.19 4.72
CA VAL A 171 22.02 -2.44 3.90
C VAL A 171 22.46 -3.17 2.64
N LEU A 172 21.97 -4.41 2.45
CA LEU A 172 22.26 -5.21 1.27
C LEU A 172 21.52 -4.64 0.05
N HIS A 173 21.96 -5.06 -1.15
CA HIS A 173 21.23 -4.71 -2.37
C HIS A 173 19.79 -5.23 -2.28
N PRO A 174 18.77 -4.39 -2.56
CA PRO A 174 17.38 -4.80 -2.47
C PRO A 174 17.07 -5.87 -3.50
N GLU A 175 16.41 -6.93 -3.07
CA GLU A 175 15.91 -8.01 -3.91
C GLU A 175 14.41 -7.85 -4.14
N CYS A 176 13.89 -8.45 -5.22
CA CYS A 176 12.46 -8.41 -5.54
C CYS A 176 11.86 -9.81 -5.58
N SER A 177 10.78 -10.00 -4.84
CA SER A 177 10.05 -11.26 -4.81
C SER A 177 8.99 -11.39 -5.90
N PHE A 178 8.62 -10.29 -6.57
CA PHE A 178 7.50 -10.21 -7.51
C PHE A 178 6.19 -10.75 -6.91
N LEU A 179 6.03 -10.60 -5.60
CA LEU A 179 4.92 -11.11 -4.80
C LEU A 179 4.82 -12.66 -4.78
N ASP A 180 5.85 -13.36 -5.27
CA ASP A 180 5.96 -14.82 -5.28
C ASP A 180 6.62 -15.31 -3.98
N GLU A 181 5.89 -16.12 -3.22
CA GLU A 181 6.35 -16.62 -1.92
C GLU A 181 7.52 -17.60 -2.03
N SER A 182 7.53 -18.42 -3.08
CA SER A 182 8.61 -19.39 -3.29
C SER A 182 9.91 -18.68 -3.68
N LEU A 183 9.81 -17.59 -4.49
CA LEU A 183 10.97 -16.77 -4.80
C LEU A 183 11.46 -16.04 -3.55
N ALA A 184 10.54 -15.46 -2.76
CA ALA A 184 10.89 -14.79 -1.51
C ALA A 184 11.61 -15.74 -0.53
N GLU A 185 11.15 -16.99 -0.43
CA GLU A 185 11.79 -18.05 0.38
C GLU A 185 13.22 -18.34 -0.09
N ARG A 186 13.40 -18.55 -1.40
CA ARG A 186 14.74 -18.81 -1.97
C ARG A 186 15.70 -17.63 -1.77
N ILE A 187 15.22 -16.40 -1.93
CA ILE A 187 16.03 -15.19 -1.71
C ILE A 187 16.45 -15.10 -0.25
N ALA A 188 15.51 -15.23 0.68
CA ALA A 188 15.79 -15.19 2.11
C ALA A 188 16.73 -16.30 2.56
N ALA A 189 16.48 -17.56 2.16
CA ALA A 189 17.32 -18.70 2.49
C ALA A 189 18.77 -18.52 1.96
N ARG A 190 18.91 -18.06 0.72
CA ARG A 190 20.24 -17.75 0.14
C ARG A 190 20.97 -16.68 0.95
N ALA A 191 20.29 -15.59 1.32
CA ALA A 191 20.90 -14.53 2.11
C ALA A 191 21.32 -15.02 3.51
N ILE A 192 20.47 -15.83 4.16
CA ILE A 192 20.75 -16.45 5.47
C ILE A 192 21.99 -17.35 5.41
N GLN A 193 22.15 -18.11 4.33
CA GLN A 193 23.28 -19.03 4.17
C GLN A 193 24.58 -18.31 3.77
N SER A 194 24.48 -17.28 2.90
CA SER A 194 25.65 -16.64 2.30
C SER A 194 26.23 -15.49 3.13
N ASP A 195 25.46 -14.92 4.06
CA ASP A 195 25.89 -13.78 4.88
C ASP A 195 25.75 -14.09 6.38
N SER A 196 26.86 -14.43 7.02
CA SER A 196 26.90 -14.72 8.46
C SER A 196 26.58 -13.47 9.31
N SER A 197 26.74 -12.25 8.77
CA SER A 197 26.40 -11.00 9.43
C SER A 197 24.95 -10.56 9.25
N LEU A 198 24.13 -11.33 8.48
CA LEU A 198 22.71 -11.01 8.27
C LEU A 198 21.95 -11.13 9.59
N ARG A 199 21.34 -10.02 10.02
CA ARG A 199 20.54 -9.92 11.25
C ARG A 199 19.15 -9.37 11.02
N GLY A 200 18.87 -8.84 9.84
CA GLY A 200 17.57 -8.24 9.54
C GLY A 200 17.06 -8.60 8.16
N ILE A 201 15.73 -8.76 8.04
CA ILE A 201 15.00 -8.82 6.76
C ILE A 201 13.84 -7.82 6.84
N TYR A 202 13.80 -6.90 5.90
CA TYR A 202 12.74 -5.91 5.78
C TYR A 202 11.87 -6.19 4.57
N LEU A 203 10.57 -6.42 4.76
CA LEU A 203 9.62 -6.67 3.68
C LEU A 203 8.73 -5.44 3.47
N THR A 204 8.78 -4.87 2.28
CA THR A 204 7.95 -3.70 1.93
C THR A 204 6.51 -4.07 1.58
N SER A 205 6.25 -5.32 1.14
CA SER A 205 4.91 -5.78 0.74
C SER A 205 4.74 -7.31 0.86
N ALA A 206 4.03 -7.98 -0.04
CA ALA A 206 3.74 -9.42 -0.01
C ALA A 206 4.98 -10.33 -0.21
N GLY A 207 4.79 -11.64 -0.15
CA GLY A 207 5.88 -12.64 -0.18
C GLY A 207 6.32 -13.10 1.21
N ARG A 208 5.57 -12.79 2.23
CA ARG A 208 5.90 -12.93 3.65
C ARG A 208 6.04 -14.36 4.11
N GLU A 209 5.12 -15.24 3.71
CA GLU A 209 5.11 -16.63 4.17
C GLU A 209 6.37 -17.39 3.74
N GLY A 210 6.89 -17.11 2.53
CA GLY A 210 8.17 -17.68 2.07
C GLY A 210 9.33 -17.24 2.96
N VAL A 211 9.40 -15.96 3.32
CA VAL A 211 10.44 -15.44 4.23
C VAL A 211 10.32 -16.10 5.61
N TYR A 212 9.10 -16.25 6.13
CA TYR A 212 8.89 -16.87 7.44
C TYR A 212 9.36 -18.32 7.46
N ARG A 213 9.14 -19.08 6.38
CA ARG A 213 9.66 -20.46 6.25
C ARG A 213 11.20 -20.47 6.26
N ALA A 214 11.83 -19.58 5.49
CA ALA A 214 13.29 -19.49 5.44
C ALA A 214 13.90 -19.10 6.79
N VAL A 215 13.33 -18.11 7.48
CA VAL A 215 13.81 -17.66 8.79
C VAL A 215 13.65 -18.76 9.83
N ASN A 216 12.50 -19.44 9.87
CA ASN A 216 12.27 -20.53 10.83
C ASN A 216 13.16 -21.73 10.57
N ALA A 217 13.42 -22.09 9.31
CA ALA A 217 14.32 -23.19 8.95
C ALA A 217 15.79 -22.89 9.30
N GLY A 218 16.20 -21.62 9.21
CA GLY A 218 17.58 -21.21 9.56
C GLY A 218 17.81 -20.89 11.03
N ALA A 219 16.77 -20.87 11.86
CA ALA A 219 16.85 -20.40 13.25
C ALA A 219 17.74 -21.28 14.12
N ASP A 220 17.72 -22.62 13.93
CA ASP A 220 18.47 -23.57 14.74
C ASP A 220 19.96 -23.61 14.36
N GLU A 221 20.34 -23.11 13.20
CA GLU A 221 21.72 -23.15 12.69
C GLU A 221 22.52 -21.87 13.02
N ARG A 222 21.86 -20.85 13.57
CA ARG A 222 22.46 -19.53 13.84
C ARG A 222 22.53 -19.23 15.33
N SER A 223 23.64 -18.61 15.74
CA SER A 223 23.81 -18.11 17.10
C SER A 223 23.02 -16.85 17.39
N GLU A 224 22.65 -16.10 16.35
CA GLU A 224 21.91 -14.84 16.45
C GLU A 224 20.61 -14.87 15.67
N LYS A 225 19.57 -14.31 16.29
CA LYS A 225 18.24 -14.19 15.68
C LYS A 225 18.28 -13.29 14.43
N ILE A 226 17.50 -13.68 13.41
CA ILE A 226 17.16 -12.79 12.29
C ILE A 226 15.90 -12.03 12.66
N HIS A 227 16.00 -10.71 12.71
CA HIS A 227 14.88 -9.80 12.96
C HIS A 227 14.09 -9.55 11.70
N VAL A 228 12.77 -9.53 11.80
CA VAL A 228 11.89 -9.35 10.64
C VAL A 228 10.92 -8.21 10.91
N VAL A 229 10.90 -7.22 9.99
CA VAL A 229 9.95 -6.12 9.98
C VAL A 229 9.15 -6.18 8.69
N VAL A 230 7.82 -6.10 8.81
CA VAL A 230 6.89 -6.25 7.68
C VAL A 230 5.83 -5.16 7.69
N HIS A 231 5.19 -4.95 6.54
CA HIS A 231 4.01 -4.09 6.44
C HIS A 231 2.71 -4.88 6.51
N ASP A 232 1.63 -4.18 6.86
CA ASP A 232 0.22 -4.56 6.94
C ASP A 232 -0.14 -5.50 8.10
N ILE A 233 -1.09 -5.06 8.93
CA ILE A 233 -1.67 -5.87 10.01
C ILE A 233 -2.65 -6.87 9.40
N THR A 234 -2.14 -8.06 9.09
CA THR A 234 -2.93 -9.21 8.64
C THR A 234 -2.91 -10.29 9.73
N ASP A 235 -3.89 -11.19 9.73
CA ASP A 235 -3.93 -12.31 10.67
C ASP A 235 -2.66 -13.19 10.57
N GLY A 236 -2.12 -13.36 9.35
CA GLY A 236 -0.87 -14.06 9.10
C GLY A 236 0.29 -13.39 9.84
N ASN A 237 0.50 -12.10 9.62
CA ASN A 237 1.59 -11.36 10.25
C ASN A 237 1.45 -11.31 11.78
N VAL A 238 0.22 -11.14 12.29
CA VAL A 238 -0.05 -11.17 13.74
C VAL A 238 0.28 -12.53 14.36
N ARG A 239 -0.02 -13.64 13.66
CA ARG A 239 0.40 -14.97 14.11
C ARG A 239 1.93 -15.11 14.17
N MET A 240 2.65 -14.53 13.21
CA MET A 240 4.12 -14.60 13.18
C MET A 240 4.77 -13.73 14.28
N VAL A 241 4.17 -12.61 14.64
CA VAL A 241 4.58 -11.85 15.83
C VAL A 241 4.42 -12.71 17.09
N LYS A 242 3.28 -13.35 17.28
CA LYS A 242 3.04 -14.24 18.43
C LYS A 242 3.99 -15.43 18.50
N LYS A 243 4.50 -15.89 17.35
CA LYS A 243 5.51 -16.97 17.25
C LYS A 243 6.95 -16.46 17.43
N GLY A 244 7.16 -15.15 17.46
CA GLY A 244 8.49 -14.54 17.55
C GLY A 244 9.29 -14.54 16.24
N THR A 245 8.68 -14.91 15.11
CA THR A 245 9.31 -14.84 13.77
C THR A 245 9.37 -13.41 13.26
N VAL A 246 8.33 -12.62 13.51
CA VAL A 246 8.24 -11.19 13.16
C VAL A 246 8.39 -10.36 14.42
N ASP A 247 9.23 -9.33 14.37
CA ASP A 247 9.43 -8.41 15.48
C ASP A 247 8.42 -7.25 15.43
N PHE A 248 8.24 -6.65 14.24
CA PHE A 248 7.33 -5.51 14.08
C PHE A 248 6.52 -5.58 12.80
N ILE A 249 5.26 -5.15 12.91
CA ILE A 249 4.38 -4.91 11.78
C ILE A 249 4.13 -3.41 11.68
N ILE A 250 4.36 -2.81 10.51
CA ILE A 250 3.97 -1.45 10.19
C ILE A 250 2.59 -1.50 9.55
N GLY A 251 1.58 -1.10 10.31
CA GLY A 251 0.18 -1.10 9.87
C GLY A 251 -0.22 0.21 9.22
N GLN A 252 -1.22 0.11 8.37
CA GLN A 252 -1.88 1.24 7.72
C GLN A 252 -3.33 1.36 8.22
N ASP A 253 -3.88 2.56 8.21
CA ASP A 253 -5.30 2.79 8.54
C ASP A 253 -6.19 2.42 7.33
N VAL A 254 -6.59 1.16 7.29
CA VAL A 254 -7.49 0.61 6.26
C VAL A 254 -8.85 1.32 6.28
N LYS A 255 -9.36 1.63 7.49
CA LYS A 255 -10.69 2.22 7.64
C LYS A 255 -10.76 3.60 7.00
N THR A 256 -9.81 4.47 7.30
CA THR A 256 -9.78 5.81 6.70
C THR A 256 -9.54 5.73 5.20
N GLN A 257 -8.62 4.88 4.73
CA GLN A 257 -8.36 4.70 3.30
C GLN A 257 -9.56 4.13 2.54
N GLY A 258 -10.37 3.27 3.15
CA GLY A 258 -11.58 2.70 2.54
C GLY A 258 -12.84 3.53 2.69
N THR A 259 -12.80 4.67 3.41
CA THR A 259 -14.01 5.48 3.65
C THR A 259 -13.85 6.95 3.25
N LEU A 260 -12.74 7.57 3.57
CA LEU A 260 -12.55 9.00 3.34
C LEU A 260 -12.57 9.39 1.85
N PRO A 261 -12.01 8.62 0.90
CA PRO A 261 -12.09 8.96 -0.52
C PRO A 261 -13.52 9.16 -1.02
N ILE A 262 -14.45 8.29 -0.61
CA ILE A 262 -15.87 8.39 -0.99
C ILE A 262 -16.52 9.63 -0.36
N ARG A 263 -16.22 9.93 0.90
CA ARG A 263 -16.74 11.12 1.58
C ARG A 263 -16.27 12.42 0.92
N LEU A 264 -14.98 12.50 0.57
CA LEU A 264 -14.42 13.67 -0.09
C LEU A 264 -15.03 13.89 -1.48
N LEU A 265 -15.23 12.82 -2.25
CA LEU A 265 -15.93 12.90 -3.54
C LEU A 265 -17.38 13.32 -3.35
N TYR A 266 -18.09 12.76 -2.38
CA TYR A 266 -19.47 13.14 -2.10
C TYR A 266 -19.60 14.61 -1.68
N ASP A 267 -18.76 15.09 -0.76
CA ASP A 267 -18.78 16.48 -0.31
C ASP A 267 -18.48 17.45 -1.46
N TYR A 268 -17.58 17.06 -2.37
CA TYR A 268 -17.30 17.84 -3.58
C TYR A 268 -18.50 17.84 -4.54
N LEU A 269 -19.11 16.70 -4.82
CA LEU A 269 -20.20 16.55 -5.79
C LEU A 269 -21.51 17.15 -5.29
N GLU A 270 -21.87 16.90 -4.03
CA GLU A 270 -23.16 17.32 -3.45
C GLU A 270 -23.12 18.76 -2.93
N ARG A 271 -22.00 19.15 -2.30
CA ARG A 271 -21.89 20.42 -1.57
C ARG A 271 -20.95 21.42 -2.21
N HIS A 272 -20.30 21.07 -3.31
CA HIS A 272 -19.25 21.85 -3.97
C HIS A 272 -18.11 22.27 -3.01
N GLN A 273 -17.82 21.41 -2.01
CA GLN A 273 -16.78 21.65 -1.02
C GLN A 273 -15.49 20.95 -1.43
N PHE A 274 -14.45 21.73 -1.68
CA PHE A 274 -13.10 21.16 -1.85
C PHE A 274 -12.59 20.58 -0.53
N PRO A 275 -11.81 19.48 -0.58
CA PRO A 275 -11.11 18.96 0.59
C PRO A 275 -10.28 20.06 1.27
N LYS A 276 -10.33 20.12 2.61
CA LYS A 276 -9.51 21.08 3.37
C LYS A 276 -8.03 20.84 3.15
N GLU A 277 -7.65 19.58 3.07
CA GLU A 277 -6.28 19.15 2.81
C GLU A 277 -6.23 18.36 1.50
N ARG A 278 -5.26 18.69 0.65
CA ARG A 278 -5.01 17.92 -0.59
C ARG A 278 -4.27 16.60 -0.31
N MET A 279 -3.54 16.54 0.81
CA MET A 279 -2.80 15.38 1.28
C MET A 279 -3.37 14.95 2.63
N ASN A 280 -4.23 13.93 2.65
CA ASN A 280 -4.81 13.37 3.86
C ASN A 280 -3.97 12.16 4.28
N MET A 281 -2.92 12.43 5.03
CA MET A 281 -2.03 11.38 5.53
C MET A 281 -2.74 10.57 6.61
N THR A 282 -2.73 9.25 6.45
CA THR A 282 -3.31 8.33 7.43
C THR A 282 -2.28 7.88 8.46
N ASP A 283 -2.73 7.54 9.65
CA ASP A 283 -1.87 7.09 10.73
C ASP A 283 -1.13 5.80 10.39
N ILE A 284 0.09 5.68 10.90
CA ILE A 284 0.91 4.48 10.89
C ILE A 284 0.79 3.83 12.26
N THR A 285 0.42 2.56 12.31
CA THR A 285 0.33 1.77 13.54
C THR A 285 1.48 0.78 13.61
N ILE A 286 2.16 0.71 14.74
CA ILE A 286 3.19 -0.30 14.99
C ILE A 286 2.61 -1.38 15.88
N LYS A 287 2.75 -2.66 15.47
CA LYS A 287 2.35 -3.82 16.24
C LYS A 287 3.53 -4.76 16.45
N PHE A 288 3.66 -5.27 17.66
CA PHE A 288 4.73 -6.18 18.11
C PHE A 288 4.19 -7.14 19.18
#